data_e906eb431793cda729e1489c039e24ad
#
_entry.id   e906eb431793cda729e1489c039e24ad
#
_cell.length_a   1.000
_cell.length_b   1.000
_cell.length_c   1.000
_cell.angle_alpha   90.00
_cell.angle_beta   90.00
_cell.angle_gamma   90.00
#
_symmetry.space_group_name_H-M   'P 1'
#
loop_
_entity.id
_entity.type
_entity.pdbx_description
1 polymer ?
#
loop_
_entity_poly.entity_id
_entity_poly.type
_entity_poly.pdbx_seq_one_letter_code
_entity_poly.pdbx_strand_id
1 'polypeptide(L)'
;MGTTPRRPRASSTEPPFEAPPSSSIDEQFESPPSDQSTAESTTDETAFAAAYEVDDELHQMKQELEQRIFSRPARNAAGARALDVGPPESIDLITGVGIGPAHRDFESVGPAGPGAPVLNVYVTEKMTVDECKAAIVDSFGIRSLAADDRMINVIHTGPIDAYAHRHRERPSPCGISVGHFKITAGTQGALARGRSGERVNRLLMLSNNHVLANSNAGSVGDNILQPGPADGGVNPGDRVAVLEKWVPINFAATGANFVDCATGWCWPNLVRKEFIFRSGGSWAYFRVGSTPIAAAINMPVGKSGRTTQLTNGRVIDINASIRVNYGTAGTANFRDQITIRGNNMTFSQGGDSGSLIWTWDSRRLPVGLLFAGGGEFTFANKIARVLDALDINLFT
;
A
#
# COMPACT_ATOMS: atom_id res chain seq x y z
N MET A 1 -46.68 -7.30 43.93
CA MET A 1 -46.86 -7.27 42.47
C MET A 1 -46.48 -5.89 41.98
N GLY A 2 -45.24 -5.67 41.57
CA GLY A 2 -44.72 -4.40 41.11
C GLY A 2 -44.26 -4.52 39.67
N THR A 3 -44.95 -3.90 38.75
CA THR A 3 -44.62 -3.88 37.32
C THR A 3 -43.59 -2.78 37.05
N THR A 4 -42.40 -3.17 36.61
CA THR A 4 -41.37 -2.26 36.13
C THR A 4 -41.69 -1.81 34.70
N PRO A 5 -41.60 -0.52 34.33
CA PRO A 5 -41.87 -0.08 32.97
C PRO A 5 -40.67 -0.37 32.05
N ARG A 6 -40.93 -0.96 30.87
CA ARG A 6 -39.99 -1.14 29.77
C ARG A 6 -39.64 0.22 29.16
N ARG A 7 -38.31 0.49 29.03
CA ARG A 7 -37.79 1.60 28.22
C ARG A 7 -38.00 1.33 26.71
N PRO A 8 -38.37 2.34 25.92
CA PRO A 8 -38.49 2.17 24.48
C PRO A 8 -37.15 2.01 23.83
N ARG A 9 -37.06 1.09 22.87
CA ARG A 9 -35.91 0.89 21.98
C ARG A 9 -35.82 2.08 21.03
N ALA A 10 -34.67 2.80 21.05
CA ALA A 10 -34.35 3.80 20.05
C ALA A 10 -34.07 3.08 18.71
N SER A 11 -34.82 3.36 17.69
CA SER A 11 -34.55 2.98 16.31
C SER A 11 -33.47 3.91 15.77
N SER A 12 -32.22 3.43 15.63
CA SER A 12 -31.18 4.12 14.89
C SER A 12 -31.39 3.87 13.40
N THR A 13 -32.09 4.78 12.72
CA THR A 13 -32.02 4.88 11.26
C THR A 13 -30.74 5.60 10.89
N GLU A 14 -29.71 4.84 10.51
CA GLU A 14 -28.51 5.41 9.90
C GLU A 14 -28.85 5.93 8.49
N PRO A 15 -28.32 7.11 8.08
CA PRO A 15 -28.52 7.61 6.74
C PRO A 15 -27.83 6.69 5.71
N PRO A 16 -28.36 6.56 4.48
CA PRO A 16 -27.75 5.78 3.43
C PRO A 16 -26.38 6.37 3.07
N PHE A 17 -25.37 5.52 3.02
CA PHE A 17 -24.00 5.86 2.61
C PHE A 17 -23.99 6.22 1.12
N GLU A 18 -23.76 7.47 0.78
CA GLU A 18 -23.45 7.90 -0.59
C GLU A 18 -22.00 7.52 -0.91
N ALA A 19 -21.83 6.65 -1.91
CA ALA A 19 -20.52 6.32 -2.45
C ALA A 19 -19.92 7.56 -3.15
N PRO A 20 -18.62 7.84 -2.97
CA PRO A 20 -17.97 8.92 -3.72
C PRO A 20 -18.07 8.66 -5.23
N PRO A 21 -18.12 9.71 -6.08
CA PRO A 21 -18.28 9.57 -7.52
C PRO A 21 -17.14 8.74 -8.12
N SER A 22 -17.49 7.87 -9.06
CA SER A 22 -16.57 7.01 -9.80
C SER A 22 -15.76 7.85 -10.80
N SER A 23 -14.78 8.61 -10.34
CA SER A 23 -13.92 9.37 -11.23
C SER A 23 -12.74 8.53 -11.72
N SER A 24 -12.65 8.34 -13.04
CA SER A 24 -11.45 8.08 -13.85
C SER A 24 -10.54 6.88 -13.50
N ILE A 25 -11.07 5.80 -12.98
CA ILE A 25 -10.26 4.58 -12.70
C ILE A 25 -9.95 3.80 -13.98
N ASP A 26 -10.79 3.91 -15.00
CA ASP A 26 -10.68 3.10 -16.22
C ASP A 26 -9.47 3.49 -17.09
N GLU A 27 -8.96 4.72 -16.98
CA GLU A 27 -7.77 5.16 -17.71
C GLU A 27 -6.45 4.52 -17.20
N GLN A 28 -6.40 4.05 -15.94
CA GLN A 28 -5.20 3.41 -15.39
C GLN A 28 -5.15 1.89 -15.61
N PHE A 29 -6.23 1.30 -16.11
CA PHE A 29 -6.34 -0.12 -16.39
C PHE A 29 -6.41 -0.42 -17.89
N GLU A 30 -5.75 0.40 -18.73
CA GLU A 30 -5.60 0.06 -20.14
C GLU A 30 -5.04 -1.36 -20.29
N SER A 31 -5.65 -2.12 -21.17
CA SER A 31 -5.16 -3.44 -21.56
C SER A 31 -3.73 -3.30 -22.06
N PRO A 32 -2.81 -4.21 -21.71
CA PRO A 32 -1.45 -4.13 -22.23
C PRO A 32 -1.51 -4.10 -23.76
N PRO A 33 -0.72 -3.23 -24.42
CA PRO A 33 -0.66 -3.19 -25.86
C PRO A 33 -0.35 -4.59 -26.40
N SER A 34 -1.07 -5.01 -27.43
CA SER A 34 -0.81 -6.28 -28.11
C SER A 34 0.62 -6.28 -28.62
N ASP A 35 1.39 -7.30 -28.26
CA ASP A 35 2.75 -7.56 -28.70
C ASP A 35 2.83 -7.54 -30.24
N GLN A 36 3.23 -6.41 -30.81
CA GLN A 36 3.82 -6.29 -32.12
C GLN A 36 4.85 -5.19 -32.11
N SER A 37 6.06 -5.54 -31.69
CA SER A 37 7.31 -5.03 -32.28
C SER A 37 8.51 -5.67 -31.58
N THR A 38 9.02 -6.74 -32.16
CA THR A 38 10.43 -7.07 -32.10
C THR A 38 11.18 -6.07 -32.95
N ALA A 39 11.78 -5.07 -32.35
CA ALA A 39 12.90 -4.32 -32.96
C ALA A 39 13.65 -3.56 -31.84
N GLU A 40 14.88 -3.99 -31.60
CA GLU A 40 16.05 -3.20 -31.24
C GLU A 40 15.83 -1.91 -30.43
N SER A 41 16.04 -1.96 -29.12
CA SER A 41 16.37 -0.77 -28.33
C SER A 41 17.50 -1.05 -27.34
N THR A 42 18.70 -1.28 -27.88
CA THR A 42 19.96 -1.35 -27.10
C THR A 42 20.80 -0.08 -27.21
N THR A 43 20.26 1.03 -27.71
CA THR A 43 21.02 2.25 -27.99
C THR A 43 20.60 3.48 -27.18
N ASP A 44 19.51 3.45 -26.41
CA ASP A 44 19.00 4.65 -25.76
C ASP A 44 19.42 4.85 -24.28
N GLU A 45 19.71 3.79 -23.52
CA GLU A 45 20.12 3.93 -22.11
C GLU A 45 21.56 4.51 -21.96
N THR A 46 22.47 4.25 -22.91
CA THR A 46 23.81 4.82 -22.90
C THR A 46 23.86 6.25 -23.41
N ALA A 47 22.91 6.67 -24.24
CA ALA A 47 22.80 8.07 -24.69
C ALA A 47 22.27 9.00 -23.59
N PHE A 48 21.41 8.52 -22.68
CA PHE A 48 20.91 9.31 -21.56
C PHE A 48 21.98 9.56 -20.49
N ALA A 49 22.91 8.64 -20.25
CA ALA A 49 23.97 8.77 -19.27
C ALA A 49 25.09 9.74 -19.70
N ALA A 50 25.23 10.01 -21.00
CA ALA A 50 26.28 10.90 -21.53
C ALA A 50 25.84 12.36 -21.69
N ALA A 51 24.61 12.72 -21.41
CA ALA A 51 24.04 14.02 -21.78
C ALA A 51 24.07 15.09 -20.67
N TYR A 52 24.47 14.77 -19.45
CA TYR A 52 24.50 15.72 -18.34
C TYR A 52 25.89 15.77 -17.68
N GLU A 53 26.79 16.60 -18.23
CA GLU A 53 27.91 17.10 -17.41
C GLU A 53 27.30 18.06 -16.37
N VAL A 54 27.21 17.59 -15.13
CA VAL A 54 26.81 18.41 -14.00
C VAL A 54 28.05 19.12 -13.47
N ASP A 55 28.01 20.43 -13.42
CA ASP A 55 29.07 21.28 -12.88
C ASP A 55 29.42 20.90 -11.44
N ASP A 56 30.70 20.87 -11.13
CA ASP A 56 31.23 20.59 -9.78
C ASP A 56 30.65 21.54 -8.72
N GLU A 57 30.39 22.79 -9.09
CA GLU A 57 29.79 23.79 -8.21
C GLU A 57 28.36 23.38 -7.81
N LEU A 58 27.55 22.92 -8.77
CA LEU A 58 26.19 22.45 -8.50
C LEU A 58 26.17 21.20 -7.62
N HIS A 59 27.13 20.28 -7.84
CA HIS A 59 27.32 19.13 -6.97
C HIS A 59 27.69 19.53 -5.54
N GLN A 60 28.58 20.47 -5.37
CA GLN A 60 29.02 20.97 -4.07
C GLN A 60 27.86 21.65 -3.33
N MET A 61 27.09 22.48 -4.02
CA MET A 61 25.89 23.14 -3.47
C MET A 61 24.84 22.11 -3.03
N LYS A 62 24.59 21.06 -3.84
CA LYS A 62 23.68 19.96 -3.50
C LYS A 62 24.14 19.26 -2.25
N GLN A 63 25.41 18.89 -2.14
CA GLN A 63 25.97 18.19 -0.99
C GLN A 63 25.90 19.05 0.28
N GLU A 64 26.20 20.33 0.20
CA GLU A 64 26.12 21.23 1.34
C GLU A 64 24.68 21.37 1.84
N LEU A 65 23.72 21.55 0.94
CA LEU A 65 22.30 21.66 1.30
C LEU A 65 21.77 20.34 1.85
N GLU A 66 22.13 19.21 1.25
CA GLU A 66 21.76 17.87 1.73
C GLU A 66 22.26 17.62 3.15
N GLN A 67 23.54 17.93 3.43
CA GLN A 67 24.12 17.77 4.74
C GLN A 67 23.36 18.62 5.79
N ARG A 68 23.00 19.85 5.43
CA ARG A 68 22.26 20.76 6.33
C ARG A 68 20.84 20.28 6.59
N ILE A 69 20.11 19.85 5.54
CA ILE A 69 18.75 19.31 5.66
C ILE A 69 18.75 18.07 6.58
N PHE A 70 19.65 17.10 6.33
CA PHE A 70 19.64 15.82 7.04
C PHE A 70 20.32 15.84 8.41
N SER A 71 21.10 16.86 8.73
CA SER A 71 21.66 17.04 10.08
C SER A 71 20.64 17.60 11.10
N ARG A 72 19.48 18.09 10.63
CA ARG A 72 18.41 18.55 11.52
C ARG A 72 17.69 17.35 12.14
N PRO A 73 17.36 17.39 13.45
CA PRO A 73 16.54 16.34 14.02
C PRO A 73 15.17 16.31 13.32
N ALA A 74 14.76 15.13 12.84
CA ALA A 74 13.45 14.95 12.27
C ALA A 74 12.39 15.34 13.29
N ARG A 75 11.53 16.30 12.97
CA ARG A 75 10.33 16.58 13.77
C ARG A 75 9.38 15.39 13.58
N ASN A 76 9.44 14.44 14.49
CA ASN A 76 8.55 13.28 14.49
C ASN A 76 7.11 13.74 14.74
N ALA A 77 6.28 13.66 13.69
CA ALA A 77 4.85 13.88 13.78
C ALA A 77 4.11 12.90 14.72
N ALA A 78 4.78 11.86 15.20
CA ALA A 78 4.18 10.78 16.00
C ALA A 78 4.52 10.77 17.50
N GLY A 79 5.34 11.69 18.02
CA GLY A 79 5.80 11.59 19.41
C GLY A 79 5.86 12.87 20.23
N ALA A 80 5.74 14.04 19.64
CA ALA A 80 5.72 15.29 20.38
C ALA A 80 4.31 15.55 20.94
N ARG A 81 4.18 15.56 22.26
CA ARG A 81 3.00 16.15 22.92
C ARG A 81 2.82 17.57 22.39
N ALA A 82 1.61 17.89 21.95
CA ALA A 82 1.17 19.09 21.25
C ALA A 82 1.32 20.42 22.05
N LEU A 83 2.27 20.55 22.95
CA LEU A 83 2.37 21.70 23.86
C LEU A 83 3.60 22.59 23.65
N ASP A 84 4.56 22.24 22.76
CA ASP A 84 5.82 23.02 22.64
C ASP A 84 6.35 23.24 21.24
N VAL A 85 5.56 23.07 20.18
CA VAL A 85 6.04 23.30 18.82
C VAL A 85 5.32 24.50 18.24
N GLY A 86 6.03 25.63 18.12
CA GLY A 86 5.60 26.78 17.34
C GLY A 86 5.29 26.38 15.89
N PRO A 87 4.68 27.30 15.07
CA PRO A 87 4.44 27.03 13.66
C PRO A 87 5.74 26.59 12.96
N PRO A 88 5.68 25.72 11.95
CA PRO A 88 6.88 25.29 11.23
C PRO A 88 7.59 26.50 10.65
N GLU A 89 8.90 26.57 10.84
CA GLU A 89 9.74 27.57 10.16
C GLU A 89 9.76 27.21 8.66
N SER A 90 9.93 28.21 7.78
CA SER A 90 9.95 27.99 6.32
C SER A 90 10.96 26.90 5.89
N ILE A 91 12.06 26.76 6.61
CA ILE A 91 13.07 25.74 6.37
C ILE A 91 12.60 24.32 6.70
N ASP A 92 11.67 24.15 7.63
CA ASP A 92 11.08 22.85 8.00
C ASP A 92 10.20 22.28 6.86
N LEU A 93 9.83 23.14 5.90
CA LEU A 93 9.08 22.76 4.70
C LEU A 93 9.98 22.12 3.63
N ILE A 94 11.30 22.28 3.72
CA ILE A 94 12.25 21.70 2.77
C ILE A 94 12.60 20.28 3.23
N THR A 95 12.27 19.28 2.41
CA THR A 95 12.40 17.86 2.73
C THR A 95 13.42 17.11 1.89
N GLY A 96 13.93 17.73 0.85
CA GLY A 96 14.93 17.08 0.01
C GLY A 96 15.54 18.00 -1.03
N VAL A 97 16.61 17.52 -1.65
CA VAL A 97 17.33 18.22 -2.71
C VAL A 97 17.86 17.22 -3.72
N GLY A 98 17.87 17.59 -4.99
CA GLY A 98 18.40 16.79 -6.09
C GLY A 98 18.95 17.66 -7.21
N ILE A 99 19.63 17.06 -8.18
CA ILE A 99 20.04 17.71 -9.43
C ILE A 99 19.26 17.08 -10.56
N GLY A 100 18.66 17.89 -11.41
CA GLY A 100 17.88 17.42 -12.55
C GLY A 100 17.64 18.52 -13.57
N PRO A 101 16.97 18.21 -14.70
CA PRO A 101 16.72 19.21 -15.74
C PRO A 101 15.79 20.30 -15.26
N ALA A 102 15.98 21.53 -15.76
CA ALA A 102 15.03 22.61 -15.62
C ALA A 102 13.75 22.27 -16.42
N HIS A 103 12.64 22.08 -15.73
CA HIS A 103 11.33 21.80 -16.35
C HIS A 103 10.59 23.10 -16.68
N ARG A 104 9.96 23.16 -17.87
CA ARG A 104 9.20 24.33 -18.33
C ARG A 104 7.95 24.64 -17.51
N ASP A 105 7.40 23.63 -16.83
CA ASP A 105 6.14 23.73 -16.08
C ASP A 105 6.32 24.14 -14.61
N PHE A 106 7.56 24.27 -14.17
CA PHE A 106 7.88 24.81 -12.86
C PHE A 106 8.37 26.24 -13.02
N GLU A 107 8.03 27.13 -12.11
CA GLU A 107 8.55 28.49 -12.06
C GLU A 107 10.07 28.43 -11.88
N SER A 108 10.79 28.12 -12.97
CA SER A 108 12.24 28.17 -13.00
C SER A 108 12.66 29.57 -13.43
N VAL A 109 13.19 30.34 -12.52
CA VAL A 109 13.79 31.64 -12.81
C VAL A 109 15.26 31.41 -13.16
N GLY A 110 15.66 31.73 -14.38
CA GLY A 110 17.06 31.83 -14.72
C GLY A 110 17.37 31.65 -16.23
N PRO A 111 18.54 32.11 -16.69
CA PRO A 111 18.98 32.02 -18.09
C PRO A 111 19.40 30.61 -18.55
N ALA A 112 19.39 29.62 -17.72
CA ALA A 112 19.61 28.23 -18.10
C ALA A 112 18.46 27.79 -19.00
N GLY A 113 18.73 27.47 -20.26
CA GLY A 113 17.74 26.99 -21.22
C GLY A 113 17.03 25.72 -20.74
N PRO A 114 15.89 25.34 -21.36
CA PRO A 114 15.19 24.10 -21.03
C PRO A 114 16.14 22.89 -21.12
N GLY A 115 16.15 22.07 -20.07
CA GLY A 115 16.98 20.88 -20.00
C GLY A 115 18.35 21.07 -19.35
N ALA A 116 18.75 22.29 -18.97
CA ALA A 116 19.97 22.50 -18.21
C ALA A 116 19.85 21.92 -16.79
N PRO A 117 20.94 21.38 -16.21
CA PRO A 117 20.93 20.90 -14.84
C PRO A 117 20.71 22.04 -13.86
N VAL A 118 19.78 21.84 -12.92
CA VAL A 118 19.45 22.79 -11.84
C VAL A 118 19.32 22.07 -10.51
N LEU A 119 19.40 22.82 -9.43
CA LEU A 119 19.14 22.31 -8.09
C LEU A 119 17.62 22.24 -7.85
N ASN A 120 17.08 21.04 -7.80
CA ASN A 120 15.69 20.78 -7.43
C ASN A 120 15.55 20.73 -5.91
N VAL A 121 14.76 21.61 -5.33
CA VAL A 121 14.45 21.65 -3.90
C VAL A 121 13.01 21.16 -3.69
N TYR A 122 12.84 20.10 -2.94
CA TYR A 122 11.55 19.47 -2.66
C TYR A 122 10.94 20.07 -1.40
N VAL A 123 9.70 20.57 -1.50
CA VAL A 123 8.99 21.26 -0.41
C VAL A 123 7.63 20.63 -0.11
N THR A 124 7.25 20.63 1.17
CA THR A 124 5.98 20.05 1.64
C THR A 124 4.78 20.96 1.41
N GLU A 125 4.99 22.26 1.34
CA GLU A 125 3.96 23.26 1.07
C GLU A 125 4.40 24.15 -0.10
N LYS A 126 3.45 24.79 -0.78
CA LYS A 126 3.76 25.70 -1.88
C LYS A 126 4.61 26.87 -1.38
N MET A 127 5.73 27.06 -2.05
CA MET A 127 6.73 28.06 -1.74
C MET A 127 7.27 28.62 -3.05
N THR A 128 7.47 29.92 -3.13
CA THR A 128 8.14 30.54 -4.27
C THR A 128 9.65 30.31 -4.21
N VAL A 129 10.34 30.53 -5.32
CA VAL A 129 11.81 30.43 -5.37
C VAL A 129 12.46 31.40 -4.38
N ASP A 130 11.94 32.61 -4.27
CA ASP A 130 12.47 33.63 -3.35
C ASP A 130 12.28 33.25 -1.89
N GLU A 131 11.11 32.74 -1.52
CA GLU A 131 10.84 32.24 -0.17
C GLU A 131 11.76 31.05 0.18
N CYS A 132 11.97 30.14 -0.78
CA CYS A 132 12.87 28.99 -0.61
C CYS A 132 14.32 29.43 -0.43
N LYS A 133 14.80 30.37 -1.25
CA LYS A 133 16.13 30.96 -1.12
C LYS A 133 16.32 31.67 0.21
N ALA A 134 15.36 32.49 0.62
CA ALA A 134 15.40 33.17 1.92
C ALA A 134 15.49 32.16 3.06
N ALA A 135 14.66 31.12 3.05
CA ALA A 135 14.67 30.06 4.08
C ALA A 135 16.03 29.35 4.15
N ILE A 136 16.66 29.06 3.01
CA ILE A 136 17.98 28.42 2.96
C ILE A 136 19.09 29.37 3.47
N VAL A 137 19.08 30.62 3.03
CA VAL A 137 20.08 31.61 3.43
C VAL A 137 19.99 31.92 4.91
N ASP A 138 18.79 32.16 5.42
CA ASP A 138 18.55 32.54 6.82
C ASP A 138 18.87 31.39 7.78
N SER A 139 18.52 30.16 7.41
CA SER A 139 18.70 29.02 8.29
C SER A 139 20.05 28.33 8.17
N PHE A 140 20.68 28.34 7.00
CA PHE A 140 21.91 27.60 6.73
C PHE A 140 23.12 28.51 6.43
N GLY A 141 22.89 29.79 6.14
CA GLY A 141 23.96 30.74 5.80
C GLY A 141 24.59 30.50 4.42
N ILE A 142 23.95 29.74 3.53
CA ILE A 142 24.45 29.40 2.20
C ILE A 142 24.21 30.59 1.27
N ARG A 143 25.10 31.60 1.33
CA ARG A 143 24.97 32.85 0.57
C ARG A 143 25.24 32.69 -0.94
N SER A 144 25.94 31.66 -1.37
CA SER A 144 26.15 31.35 -2.78
C SER A 144 24.85 31.15 -3.55
N LEU A 145 23.84 30.56 -2.92
CA LEU A 145 22.50 30.39 -3.49
C LEU A 145 21.69 31.69 -3.64
N ALA A 146 22.01 32.73 -2.88
CA ALA A 146 21.34 34.01 -2.97
C ALA A 146 21.85 34.87 -4.15
N ALA A 147 23.07 34.61 -4.63
CA ALA A 147 23.72 35.41 -5.65
C ALA A 147 23.41 34.97 -7.10
N ASP A 148 22.95 33.72 -7.29
CA ASP A 148 22.71 33.16 -8.61
C ASP A 148 21.25 32.72 -8.78
N ASP A 149 20.49 33.48 -9.59
CA ASP A 149 19.07 33.17 -9.88
C ASP A 149 18.87 31.92 -10.74
N ARG A 150 19.96 31.34 -11.25
CA ARG A 150 19.93 30.37 -12.34
C ARG A 150 19.73 28.93 -11.93
N MET A 151 19.85 28.57 -10.65
CA MET A 151 20.13 27.20 -10.27
C MET A 151 19.12 26.51 -9.36
N ILE A 152 18.04 27.16 -8.96
CA ILE A 152 17.03 26.57 -8.07
C ILE A 152 15.69 26.40 -8.78
N ASN A 153 15.15 25.18 -8.68
CA ASN A 153 13.80 24.84 -9.03
C ASN A 153 13.08 24.32 -7.78
N VAL A 154 11.97 24.94 -7.41
CA VAL A 154 11.18 24.53 -6.23
C VAL A 154 10.07 23.59 -6.66
N ILE A 155 10.10 22.37 -6.13
CA ILE A 155 9.16 21.30 -6.46
C ILE A 155 8.26 21.03 -5.25
N HIS A 156 6.99 21.40 -5.36
CA HIS A 156 5.99 21.08 -4.34
C HIS A 156 5.60 19.62 -4.42
N THR A 157 6.09 18.80 -3.48
CA THR A 157 5.79 17.36 -3.39
C THR A 157 4.67 17.04 -2.40
N GLY A 158 4.34 17.96 -1.50
CA GLY A 158 3.68 17.62 -0.25
C GLY A 158 4.63 16.83 0.67
N PRO A 159 4.14 16.32 1.81
CA PRO A 159 4.92 15.44 2.67
C PRO A 159 5.45 14.23 1.89
N ILE A 160 6.76 13.95 2.02
CA ILE A 160 7.38 12.76 1.42
C ILE A 160 7.25 11.62 2.43
N ASP A 161 6.19 10.84 2.29
CA ASP A 161 5.97 9.65 3.08
C ASP A 161 6.43 8.40 2.32
N ALA A 162 6.89 7.39 3.06
CA ALA A 162 7.05 6.07 2.48
C ALA A 162 5.67 5.58 2.02
N TYR A 163 5.43 5.59 0.70
CA TYR A 163 4.16 5.18 0.12
C TYR A 163 3.87 3.73 0.49
N ALA A 164 2.97 3.55 1.45
CA ALA A 164 2.48 2.24 1.82
C ALA A 164 1.05 2.39 2.37
N HIS A 165 0.22 1.39 2.13
CA HIS A 165 -1.13 1.33 2.69
C HIS A 165 -1.05 0.95 4.20
N ARG A 166 -0.32 1.77 4.99
CA ARG A 166 0.00 1.50 6.41
C ARG A 166 -0.69 2.43 7.38
N HIS A 167 -1.28 3.52 6.89
CA HIS A 167 -1.94 4.52 7.72
C HIS A 167 -3.24 3.98 8.32
N ARG A 168 -3.68 4.66 9.39
CA ARG A 168 -5.01 4.41 9.97
C ARG A 168 -6.08 5.04 9.10
N GLU A 169 -7.07 4.24 8.67
CA GLU A 169 -8.21 4.71 7.87
C GLU A 169 -9.53 4.12 8.35
N ARG A 170 -10.59 4.94 8.36
CA ARG A 170 -11.94 4.54 8.75
C ARG A 170 -12.98 5.13 7.78
N PRO A 171 -13.87 4.29 7.20
CA PRO A 171 -13.86 2.82 7.24
C PRO A 171 -12.65 2.23 6.52
N SER A 172 -12.08 1.14 7.07
CA SER A 172 -10.89 0.47 6.55
C SER A 172 -11.15 -0.15 5.18
N PRO A 173 -10.43 0.25 4.11
CA PRO A 173 -10.58 -0.33 2.78
C PRO A 173 -9.83 -1.66 2.64
N CYS A 174 -10.13 -2.43 1.60
CA CYS A 174 -9.31 -3.57 1.20
C CYS A 174 -7.96 -3.11 0.62
N GLY A 175 -6.91 -3.90 0.76
CA GLY A 175 -5.56 -3.57 0.33
C GLY A 175 -4.73 -2.78 1.36
N ILE A 176 -5.28 -2.46 2.53
CA ILE A 176 -4.60 -1.72 3.59
C ILE A 176 -4.08 -2.64 4.70
N SER A 177 -3.16 -2.10 5.53
CA SER A 177 -2.57 -2.77 6.69
C SER A 177 -3.61 -3.26 7.69
N VAL A 178 -3.54 -4.54 8.05
CA VAL A 178 -4.25 -5.15 9.19
C VAL A 178 -3.37 -6.21 9.86
N GLY A 179 -3.74 -6.62 11.06
CA GLY A 179 -3.10 -7.77 11.69
C GLY A 179 -3.74 -8.17 13.02
N HIS A 180 -3.56 -9.42 13.36
CA HIS A 180 -3.78 -9.89 14.72
C HIS A 180 -2.92 -9.06 15.68
N PHE A 181 -3.42 -8.76 16.87
CA PHE A 181 -2.75 -7.86 17.81
C PHE A 181 -1.36 -8.34 18.30
N LYS A 182 -0.97 -9.58 18.00
CA LYS A 182 0.34 -10.17 18.36
C LYS A 182 1.26 -10.40 17.17
N ILE A 183 0.90 -10.00 15.94
CA ILE A 183 1.79 -10.11 14.78
C ILE A 183 2.33 -8.74 14.37
N THR A 184 3.17 -8.71 13.34
CA THR A 184 3.65 -7.46 12.74
C THR A 184 2.53 -6.76 11.97
N ALA A 185 2.26 -7.16 10.75
CA ALA A 185 1.16 -6.70 9.90
C ALA A 185 1.06 -7.53 8.61
N GLY A 186 -0.12 -7.54 8.03
CA GLY A 186 -0.43 -8.04 6.70
C GLY A 186 -1.46 -7.14 6.03
N THR A 187 -2.27 -7.69 5.13
CA THR A 187 -3.21 -6.94 4.29
C THR A 187 -4.64 -7.40 4.48
N GLN A 188 -5.59 -6.48 4.59
CA GLN A 188 -7.02 -6.73 4.45
C GLN A 188 -7.31 -7.10 2.99
N GLY A 189 -7.60 -8.38 2.71
CA GLY A 189 -7.71 -8.90 1.35
C GLY A 189 -9.02 -8.54 0.68
N ALA A 190 -10.12 -8.86 1.31
CA ALA A 190 -11.47 -8.57 0.82
C ALA A 190 -12.48 -8.64 1.97
N LEU A 191 -13.70 -8.19 1.71
CA LEU A 191 -14.84 -8.53 2.56
C LEU A 191 -15.58 -9.74 2.01
N ALA A 192 -16.24 -10.48 2.91
CA ALA A 192 -16.98 -11.70 2.59
C ALA A 192 -18.21 -11.85 3.49
N ARG A 193 -19.06 -12.81 3.16
CA ARG A 193 -20.14 -13.30 4.00
C ARG A 193 -20.10 -14.82 4.03
N GLY A 194 -20.53 -15.42 5.13
CA GLY A 194 -20.69 -16.88 5.19
C GLY A 194 -21.76 -17.39 4.24
N ARG A 195 -21.64 -18.65 3.84
CA ARG A 195 -22.64 -19.33 2.97
C ARG A 195 -23.79 -19.90 3.75
N SER A 196 -23.62 -20.11 5.06
CA SER A 196 -24.60 -20.82 5.90
C SER A 196 -24.73 -20.22 7.29
N GLY A 197 -25.84 -20.54 7.97
CA GLY A 197 -26.11 -20.15 9.36
C GLY A 197 -26.14 -18.64 9.58
N GLU A 198 -25.83 -18.21 10.78
CA GLU A 198 -25.76 -16.78 11.15
C GLU A 198 -24.70 -16.01 10.37
N ARG A 199 -23.68 -16.68 9.84
CA ARG A 199 -22.57 -16.08 9.08
C ARG A 199 -23.03 -15.42 7.78
N VAL A 200 -24.21 -15.80 7.23
CA VAL A 200 -24.80 -15.18 6.02
C VAL A 200 -25.04 -13.67 6.22
N ASN A 201 -25.42 -13.28 7.45
CA ASN A 201 -25.70 -11.91 7.80
C ASN A 201 -24.50 -11.18 8.43
N ARG A 202 -23.36 -11.83 8.57
CA ARG A 202 -22.15 -11.27 9.17
C ARG A 202 -21.20 -10.79 8.09
N LEU A 203 -20.63 -9.61 8.30
CA LEU A 203 -19.57 -9.08 7.46
C LEU A 203 -18.23 -9.64 7.97
N LEU A 204 -17.49 -10.29 7.09
CA LEU A 204 -16.24 -10.97 7.39
C LEU A 204 -15.10 -10.33 6.60
N MET A 205 -13.98 -10.08 7.28
CA MET A 205 -12.69 -9.72 6.65
C MET A 205 -11.99 -11.01 6.24
N LEU A 206 -11.54 -11.09 4.98
CA LEU A 206 -10.69 -12.17 4.48
C LEU A 206 -9.23 -11.74 4.50
N SER A 207 -8.35 -12.57 5.03
CA SER A 207 -6.90 -12.49 4.94
C SER A 207 -6.26 -13.86 5.15
N ASN A 208 -4.95 -13.93 5.42
CA ASN A 208 -4.28 -15.19 5.73
C ASN A 208 -4.46 -15.61 7.19
N ASN A 209 -4.29 -16.91 7.47
CA ASN A 209 -4.16 -17.45 8.83
C ASN A 209 -2.97 -16.79 9.56
N HIS A 210 -1.79 -16.72 8.94
CA HIS A 210 -0.64 -16.11 9.59
C HIS A 210 -0.82 -14.62 9.89
N VAL A 211 -1.78 -13.94 9.19
CA VAL A 211 -2.11 -12.51 9.41
C VAL A 211 -3.18 -12.34 10.49
N LEU A 212 -4.29 -13.11 10.45
CA LEU A 212 -5.42 -12.92 11.36
C LEU A 212 -5.39 -13.88 12.55
N ALA A 213 -4.80 -15.08 12.41
CA ALA A 213 -4.75 -16.12 13.43
C ALA A 213 -3.34 -16.45 13.92
N ASN A 214 -2.36 -15.54 13.66
CA ASN A 214 -0.99 -15.68 14.17
C ASN A 214 -0.39 -17.07 13.95
N SER A 215 -0.48 -17.59 12.72
CA SER A 215 0.04 -18.92 12.34
C SER A 215 -0.48 -20.06 13.25
N ASN A 216 -1.78 -20.11 13.47
CA ASN A 216 -2.54 -21.00 14.36
C ASN A 216 -2.51 -20.63 15.86
N ALA A 217 -1.72 -19.68 16.30
CA ALA A 217 -1.61 -19.33 17.72
C ALA A 217 -2.70 -18.36 18.20
N GLY A 218 -3.58 -17.90 17.32
CA GLY A 218 -4.74 -17.06 17.65
C GLY A 218 -5.90 -17.87 18.23
N SER A 219 -6.79 -17.16 18.92
CA SER A 219 -8.05 -17.69 19.48
C SER A 219 -9.24 -16.93 18.90
N VAL A 220 -10.38 -17.61 18.71
CA VAL A 220 -11.62 -16.95 18.30
C VAL A 220 -11.93 -15.80 19.26
N GLY A 221 -12.23 -14.62 18.72
CA GLY A 221 -12.45 -13.40 19.49
C GLY A 221 -11.22 -12.51 19.67
N ASP A 222 -10.03 -12.97 19.28
CA ASP A 222 -8.82 -12.12 19.32
C ASP A 222 -8.96 -10.90 18.42
N ASN A 223 -8.45 -9.75 18.89
CA ASN A 223 -8.58 -8.49 18.18
C ASN A 223 -7.73 -8.44 16.90
N ILE A 224 -8.36 -7.98 15.82
CA ILE A 224 -7.71 -7.62 14.55
C ILE A 224 -7.67 -6.10 14.45
N LEU A 225 -6.47 -5.57 14.29
CA LEU A 225 -6.19 -4.13 14.28
C LEU A 225 -6.01 -3.59 12.88
N GLN A 226 -6.39 -2.35 12.66
CA GLN A 226 -6.08 -1.55 11.48
C GLN A 226 -5.66 -0.13 11.92
N PRO A 227 -4.42 0.26 11.62
CA PRO A 227 -3.38 -0.56 10.97
C PRO A 227 -2.93 -1.73 11.85
N GLY A 228 -2.17 -2.67 11.26
CA GLY A 228 -1.54 -3.73 12.03
C GLY A 228 -0.52 -3.19 13.04
N PRO A 229 -0.11 -3.96 14.06
CA PRO A 229 0.76 -3.46 15.14
C PRO A 229 2.06 -2.80 14.67
N ALA A 230 2.74 -3.36 13.65
CA ALA A 230 3.98 -2.78 13.10
C ALA A 230 3.79 -1.43 12.41
N ASP A 231 2.55 -1.05 12.12
CA ASP A 231 2.20 0.23 11.51
C ASP A 231 1.51 1.18 12.50
N GLY A 232 1.71 0.93 13.80
CA GLY A 232 1.23 1.79 14.88
C GLY A 232 -0.16 1.46 15.40
N GLY A 233 -0.76 0.34 15.00
CA GLY A 233 -2.06 -0.11 15.53
C GLY A 233 -2.01 -0.44 17.02
N VAL A 234 -2.93 0.12 17.77
CA VAL A 234 -3.01 0.01 19.24
C VAL A 234 -4.19 -0.86 19.66
N ASN A 235 -3.92 -1.91 20.44
CA ASN A 235 -4.96 -2.78 20.98
C ASN A 235 -5.50 -2.23 22.30
N PRO A 236 -6.82 -2.08 22.52
CA PRO A 236 -7.93 -2.38 21.60
C PRO A 236 -8.40 -1.19 20.75
N GLY A 237 -7.77 -0.03 20.83
CA GLY A 237 -8.22 1.25 20.23
C GLY A 237 -8.40 1.20 18.71
N ASP A 238 -7.59 0.40 18.02
CA ASP A 238 -7.63 0.28 16.56
C ASP A 238 -8.27 -1.02 16.06
N ARG A 239 -9.04 -1.68 16.91
CA ARG A 239 -9.78 -2.88 16.54
C ARG A 239 -10.81 -2.59 15.45
N VAL A 240 -10.79 -3.39 14.37
CA VAL A 240 -11.75 -3.33 13.26
C VAL A 240 -12.51 -4.65 13.08
N ALA A 241 -11.96 -5.74 13.58
CA ALA A 241 -12.57 -7.06 13.54
C ALA A 241 -12.12 -7.89 14.76
N VAL A 242 -12.74 -9.04 14.94
CA VAL A 242 -12.26 -10.12 15.83
C VAL A 242 -12.09 -11.39 15.03
N LEU A 243 -11.05 -12.19 15.35
CA LEU A 243 -10.80 -13.46 14.70
C LEU A 243 -12.03 -14.37 14.81
N GLU A 244 -12.47 -14.94 13.69
CA GLU A 244 -13.68 -15.74 13.63
C GLU A 244 -13.40 -17.19 13.24
N LYS A 245 -12.67 -17.41 12.12
CA LYS A 245 -12.37 -18.75 11.61
C LYS A 245 -11.06 -18.72 10.83
N TRP A 246 -10.33 -19.83 10.85
CA TRP A 246 -9.15 -20.04 10.00
C TRP A 246 -9.02 -21.50 9.60
N VAL A 247 -8.26 -21.75 8.55
CA VAL A 247 -7.80 -23.10 8.19
C VAL A 247 -6.47 -23.34 8.88
N PRO A 248 -6.34 -24.34 9.77
CA PRO A 248 -5.07 -24.63 10.44
C PRO A 248 -3.97 -24.97 9.45
N ILE A 249 -2.79 -24.35 9.59
CA ILE A 249 -1.60 -24.70 8.85
C ILE A 249 -0.98 -25.95 9.49
N ASN A 250 -0.79 -26.97 8.69
CA ASN A 250 -0.10 -28.20 9.11
C ASN A 250 1.41 -28.05 8.91
N PHE A 251 2.15 -27.96 10.00
CA PHE A 251 3.61 -27.84 10.04
C PHE A 251 4.35 -29.19 10.06
N ALA A 252 3.66 -30.32 10.04
CA ALA A 252 4.31 -31.62 9.97
C ALA A 252 5.15 -31.78 8.70
N ALA A 253 6.31 -32.43 8.78
CA ALA A 253 7.24 -32.58 7.65
C ALA A 253 6.57 -33.25 6.42
N THR A 254 5.63 -34.14 6.63
CA THR A 254 4.85 -34.81 5.58
C THR A 254 3.49 -34.13 5.33
N GLY A 255 3.19 -33.07 6.07
CA GLY A 255 1.95 -32.30 5.92
C GLY A 255 1.83 -31.68 4.54
N ALA A 256 0.59 -31.50 4.09
CA ALA A 256 0.29 -30.77 2.87
C ALA A 256 -0.83 -29.76 3.16
N ASN A 257 -0.58 -28.50 2.83
CA ASN A 257 -1.54 -27.41 2.92
C ASN A 257 -1.95 -26.99 1.50
N PHE A 258 -3.16 -26.50 1.34
CA PHE A 258 -3.68 -25.96 0.08
C PHE A 258 -4.02 -24.49 0.20
N VAL A 259 -4.24 -24.00 1.41
CA VAL A 259 -4.59 -22.61 1.70
C VAL A 259 -3.98 -22.16 3.03
N ASP A 260 -3.63 -20.90 3.09
CA ASP A 260 -3.31 -20.12 4.27
C ASP A 260 -4.35 -18.99 4.33
N CYS A 261 -5.44 -19.19 5.08
CA CYS A 261 -6.54 -18.25 5.07
C CYS A 261 -7.31 -18.23 6.40
N ALA A 262 -7.89 -17.06 6.69
CA ALA A 262 -8.69 -16.81 7.87
C ALA A 262 -9.73 -15.73 7.62
N THR A 263 -10.76 -15.69 8.48
CA THR A 263 -11.76 -14.64 8.53
C THR A 263 -11.80 -13.97 9.90
N GLY A 264 -12.04 -12.64 9.88
CA GLY A 264 -12.39 -11.86 11.05
C GLY A 264 -13.80 -11.30 10.94
N TRP A 265 -14.57 -11.35 12.02
CA TRP A 265 -15.88 -10.72 12.07
C TRP A 265 -15.73 -9.21 12.27
N CYS A 266 -16.20 -8.45 11.27
CA CYS A 266 -16.07 -6.99 11.23
C CYS A 266 -17.32 -6.26 11.77
N TRP A 267 -17.09 -5.05 12.25
CA TRP A 267 -18.16 -4.06 12.42
C TRP A 267 -18.38 -3.32 11.10
N PRO A 268 -19.60 -3.28 10.54
CA PRO A 268 -19.88 -2.71 9.22
C PRO A 268 -19.46 -1.23 9.05
N ASN A 269 -19.54 -0.46 10.13
CA ASN A 269 -19.12 0.96 10.14
C ASN A 269 -17.61 1.18 10.21
N LEU A 270 -16.82 0.13 10.42
CA LEU A 270 -15.35 0.20 10.53
C LEU A 270 -14.61 -0.29 9.28
N VAL A 271 -15.30 -0.92 8.33
CA VAL A 271 -14.70 -1.50 7.12
C VAL A 271 -15.50 -1.15 5.88
N ARG A 272 -14.84 -1.11 4.73
CA ARG A 272 -15.47 -0.89 3.42
C ARG A 272 -14.94 -1.88 2.40
N LYS A 273 -15.70 -2.14 1.35
CA LYS A 273 -15.40 -3.17 0.35
C LYS A 273 -14.54 -2.69 -0.81
N GLU A 274 -14.35 -1.39 -0.91
CA GLU A 274 -13.48 -0.79 -1.93
C GLU A 274 -12.02 -1.07 -1.60
N PHE A 275 -11.21 -1.20 -2.65
CA PHE A 275 -9.76 -1.36 -2.58
C PHE A 275 -9.09 0.00 -2.70
N ILE A 276 -8.11 0.24 -1.85
CA ILE A 276 -7.33 1.48 -1.86
C ILE A 276 -6.20 1.40 -2.88
N PHE A 277 -5.92 2.51 -3.54
CA PHE A 277 -4.72 2.72 -4.34
C PHE A 277 -4.36 4.20 -4.35
N ARG A 278 -3.22 4.55 -4.95
CA ARG A 278 -2.79 5.94 -5.07
C ARG A 278 -2.89 6.41 -6.52
N SER A 279 -3.47 7.58 -6.72
CA SER A 279 -3.62 8.23 -8.02
C SER A 279 -3.34 9.72 -7.89
N GLY A 280 -2.43 10.26 -8.69
CA GLY A 280 -2.12 11.69 -8.71
C GLY A 280 -1.74 12.27 -7.34
N GLY A 281 -1.06 11.49 -6.48
CA GLY A 281 -0.68 11.93 -5.13
C GLY A 281 -1.78 11.76 -4.07
N SER A 282 -3.01 11.42 -4.44
CA SER A 282 -4.15 11.23 -3.52
C SER A 282 -4.56 9.76 -3.40
N TRP A 283 -5.23 9.42 -2.28
CA TRP A 283 -5.86 8.12 -2.12
C TRP A 283 -7.13 8.04 -2.97
N ALA A 284 -7.28 6.94 -3.69
CA ALA A 284 -8.44 6.63 -4.51
C ALA A 284 -8.91 5.20 -4.25
N TYR A 285 -10.11 4.85 -4.72
CA TYR A 285 -10.77 3.59 -4.39
C TYR A 285 -11.42 3.00 -5.63
N PHE A 286 -11.38 1.67 -5.73
CA PHE A 286 -12.07 0.92 -6.79
C PHE A 286 -12.70 -0.35 -6.23
N ARG A 287 -13.52 -1.02 -7.01
CA ARG A 287 -14.12 -2.30 -6.68
C ARG A 287 -13.57 -3.42 -7.55
N VAL A 288 -13.56 -4.62 -6.99
CA VAL A 288 -13.31 -5.86 -7.74
C VAL A 288 -14.62 -6.62 -7.91
N GLY A 289 -14.70 -7.50 -8.90
CA GLY A 289 -15.85 -8.37 -9.11
C GLY A 289 -15.98 -9.40 -7.98
N SER A 290 -17.18 -9.93 -7.76
CA SER A 290 -17.43 -10.95 -6.74
C SER A 290 -17.31 -12.40 -7.26
N THR A 291 -17.30 -12.59 -8.57
CA THR A 291 -17.27 -13.92 -9.20
C THR A 291 -15.85 -14.42 -9.35
N PRO A 292 -15.43 -15.46 -8.62
CA PRO A 292 -14.08 -16.00 -8.73
C PRO A 292 -13.88 -16.72 -10.07
N ILE A 293 -12.66 -16.67 -10.60
CA ILE A 293 -12.25 -17.46 -11.77
C ILE A 293 -10.98 -18.24 -11.51
N ALA A 294 -10.76 -19.30 -12.27
CA ALA A 294 -9.53 -20.08 -12.22
C ALA A 294 -8.36 -19.31 -12.84
N ALA A 295 -7.18 -19.42 -12.22
CA ALA A 295 -5.95 -18.90 -12.81
C ALA A 295 -5.60 -19.68 -14.11
N ALA A 296 -5.06 -18.96 -15.09
CA ALA A 296 -4.50 -19.53 -16.31
C ALA A 296 -3.07 -19.01 -16.54
N ILE A 297 -2.24 -19.81 -17.19
CA ILE A 297 -0.87 -19.39 -17.55
C ILE A 297 -0.93 -18.12 -18.42
N ASN A 298 -0.03 -17.18 -18.17
CA ASN A 298 0.06 -15.85 -18.79
C ASN A 298 -1.11 -14.89 -18.48
N MET A 299 -2.06 -15.28 -17.59
CA MET A 299 -3.15 -14.40 -17.19
C MET A 299 -2.58 -13.13 -16.55
N PRO A 300 -2.91 -11.92 -17.04
CA PRO A 300 -2.57 -10.69 -16.37
C PRO A 300 -3.35 -10.57 -15.08
N VAL A 301 -2.66 -10.25 -13.98
CA VAL A 301 -3.26 -10.13 -12.65
C VAL A 301 -2.74 -8.92 -11.92
N GLY A 302 -3.52 -8.43 -10.96
CA GLY A 302 -3.14 -7.32 -10.08
C GLY A 302 -3.54 -7.58 -8.64
N LYS A 303 -2.98 -6.78 -7.75
CA LYS A 303 -3.35 -6.74 -6.33
C LYS A 303 -3.11 -5.35 -5.75
N SER A 304 -3.80 -5.02 -4.65
CA SER A 304 -3.47 -3.92 -3.76
C SER A 304 -3.11 -4.50 -2.39
N GLY A 305 -1.97 -4.07 -1.83
CA GLY A 305 -1.47 -4.58 -0.57
C GLY A 305 -0.77 -3.54 0.28
N ARG A 306 -0.51 -3.90 1.52
CA ARG A 306 0.08 -3.03 2.54
C ARG A 306 1.43 -2.43 2.14
N THR A 307 2.30 -3.23 1.50
CA THR A 307 3.70 -2.86 1.31
C THR A 307 3.98 -2.33 -0.11
N THR A 308 3.63 -3.09 -1.13
CA THR A 308 3.90 -2.70 -2.52
C THR A 308 2.69 -2.05 -3.21
N GLN A 309 1.62 -1.77 -2.47
CA GLN A 309 0.41 -1.08 -2.95
C GLN A 309 -0.22 -1.75 -4.16
N LEU A 310 -0.66 -0.98 -5.17
CA LEU A 310 -1.20 -1.48 -6.43
C LEU A 310 -0.07 -1.94 -7.35
N THR A 311 -0.03 -3.22 -7.64
CA THR A 311 0.96 -3.82 -8.56
C THR A 311 0.27 -4.75 -9.54
N ASN A 312 0.92 -5.01 -10.67
CA ASN A 312 0.47 -5.98 -11.66
C ASN A 312 1.57 -6.95 -12.07
N GLY A 313 1.15 -8.07 -12.65
CA GLY A 313 2.05 -9.15 -13.06
C GLY A 313 1.31 -10.18 -13.90
N ARG A 314 1.96 -11.33 -14.10
CA ARG A 314 1.40 -12.46 -14.86
C ARG A 314 1.51 -13.76 -14.08
N VAL A 315 0.51 -14.60 -14.20
CA VAL A 315 0.55 -15.97 -13.72
C VAL A 315 1.54 -16.77 -14.57
N ILE A 316 2.54 -17.37 -13.92
CA ILE A 316 3.55 -18.21 -14.60
C ILE A 316 3.40 -19.69 -14.30
N ASP A 317 2.68 -20.05 -13.21
CA ASP A 317 2.42 -21.42 -12.81
C ASP A 317 1.07 -21.51 -12.08
N ILE A 318 0.33 -22.60 -12.28
CA ILE A 318 -1.01 -22.83 -11.70
C ILE A 318 -1.08 -24.06 -10.79
N ASN A 319 0.03 -24.73 -10.57
CA ASN A 319 0.08 -25.96 -9.74
C ASN A 319 1.41 -26.11 -9.01
N ALA A 320 1.92 -25.03 -8.45
CA ALA A 320 3.19 -25.03 -7.73
C ALA A 320 3.08 -25.78 -6.41
N SER A 321 4.16 -26.51 -6.07
CA SER A 321 4.39 -27.05 -4.73
C SER A 321 5.58 -26.36 -4.12
N ILE A 322 5.40 -25.73 -2.96
CA ILE A 322 6.42 -24.91 -2.31
C ILE A 322 6.51 -25.20 -0.82
N ARG A 323 7.66 -24.88 -0.27
CA ARG A 323 7.91 -24.90 1.17
C ARG A 323 8.05 -23.46 1.68
N VAL A 324 7.24 -23.10 2.68
CA VAL A 324 7.19 -21.73 3.22
C VAL A 324 7.66 -21.74 4.67
N ASN A 325 8.54 -20.82 5.00
CA ASN A 325 9.03 -20.59 6.36
C ASN A 325 8.16 -19.52 7.06
N TYR A 326 7.56 -19.88 8.19
CA TYR A 326 6.75 -19.01 9.04
C TYR A 326 7.51 -18.60 10.31
N GLY A 327 8.84 -18.51 10.25
CA GLY A 327 9.66 -18.14 11.40
C GLY A 327 9.55 -19.13 12.56
N THR A 328 9.23 -18.64 13.75
CA THR A 328 9.11 -19.48 14.96
C THR A 328 7.98 -20.51 14.91
N ALA A 329 6.97 -20.32 14.06
CA ALA A 329 5.90 -21.30 13.89
C ALA A 329 6.34 -22.56 13.12
N GLY A 330 7.45 -22.46 12.36
CA GLY A 330 8.02 -23.58 11.62
C GLY A 330 7.91 -23.44 10.11
N THR A 331 8.12 -24.54 9.41
CA THR A 331 8.08 -24.61 7.95
C THR A 331 6.92 -25.51 7.52
N ALA A 332 6.13 -25.06 6.53
CA ALA A 332 4.97 -25.78 6.02
C ALA A 332 5.06 -26.00 4.50
N ASN A 333 4.57 -27.16 4.04
CA ASN A 333 4.50 -27.50 2.61
C ASN A 333 3.13 -27.11 2.06
N PHE A 334 3.11 -26.42 0.93
CA PHE A 334 1.91 -26.06 0.19
C PHE A 334 1.91 -26.70 -1.19
N ARG A 335 0.76 -27.18 -1.63
CA ARG A 335 0.54 -27.77 -2.97
C ARG A 335 -0.55 -27.03 -3.71
N ASP A 336 -0.53 -27.15 -5.03
CA ASP A 336 -1.55 -26.61 -5.94
C ASP A 336 -1.70 -25.09 -5.85
N GLN A 337 -0.56 -24.38 -5.79
CA GLN A 337 -0.50 -22.93 -5.67
C GLN A 337 -0.36 -22.25 -7.02
N ILE A 338 -0.70 -20.96 -7.07
CA ILE A 338 -0.45 -20.07 -8.20
C ILE A 338 0.89 -19.38 -7.98
N THR A 339 1.74 -19.32 -9.01
CA THR A 339 2.96 -18.52 -9.02
C THR A 339 2.78 -17.32 -9.94
N ILE A 340 3.17 -16.14 -9.46
CA ILE A 340 3.04 -14.88 -10.19
C ILE A 340 4.41 -14.21 -10.24
N ARG A 341 4.73 -13.64 -11.40
CA ARG A 341 5.88 -12.75 -11.59
C ARG A 341 5.37 -11.34 -11.90
N GLY A 342 5.97 -10.33 -11.26
CA GLY A 342 5.66 -8.92 -11.53
C GLY A 342 6.09 -8.51 -12.94
N ASN A 343 5.35 -7.59 -13.52
CA ASN A 343 5.80 -6.88 -14.71
C ASN A 343 6.89 -5.90 -14.30
N ASN A 344 7.83 -5.48 -14.82
CA ASN A 344 8.82 -4.42 -14.56
C ASN A 344 9.12 -4.06 -13.07
N MET A 345 8.49 -4.70 -12.09
CA MET A 345 8.68 -4.46 -10.66
C MET A 345 8.34 -5.69 -9.82
N THR A 346 8.75 -5.66 -8.55
CA THR A 346 8.37 -6.71 -7.58
C THR A 346 6.85 -6.69 -7.36
N PHE A 347 6.19 -7.82 -7.62
CA PHE A 347 4.74 -7.94 -7.46
C PHE A 347 4.31 -7.84 -5.99
N SER A 348 5.08 -8.45 -5.07
CA SER A 348 4.78 -8.41 -3.63
C SER A 348 6.04 -8.44 -2.76
N GLN A 349 5.88 -7.96 -1.53
CA GLN A 349 6.89 -8.02 -0.47
C GLN A 349 6.25 -8.42 0.85
N GLY A 350 7.07 -8.65 1.88
CA GLY A 350 6.58 -8.93 3.23
C GLY A 350 5.57 -7.87 3.71
N GLY A 351 4.41 -8.34 4.20
CA GLY A 351 3.28 -7.51 4.58
C GLY A 351 2.16 -7.40 3.53
N ASP A 352 2.39 -7.80 2.26
CA ASP A 352 1.33 -7.92 1.26
C ASP A 352 0.51 -9.22 1.42
N SER A 353 0.94 -10.10 2.32
CA SER A 353 0.19 -11.30 2.71
C SER A 353 -1.26 -10.98 3.05
N GLY A 354 -2.19 -11.72 2.48
CA GLY A 354 -3.62 -11.50 2.59
C GLY A 354 -4.24 -10.68 1.46
N SER A 355 -3.44 -10.07 0.57
CA SER A 355 -3.97 -9.35 -0.59
C SER A 355 -4.80 -10.26 -1.49
N LEU A 356 -5.99 -9.81 -1.90
CA LEU A 356 -6.74 -10.44 -2.97
C LEU A 356 -6.05 -10.17 -4.30
N ILE A 357 -5.94 -11.17 -5.14
CA ILE A 357 -5.43 -11.08 -6.51
C ILE A 357 -6.62 -11.21 -7.47
N TRP A 358 -6.68 -10.34 -8.47
CA TRP A 358 -7.74 -10.29 -9.49
C TRP A 358 -7.16 -10.17 -10.91
N THR A 359 -8.00 -10.43 -11.94
CA THR A 359 -7.62 -10.21 -13.34
C THR A 359 -7.32 -8.74 -13.60
N TRP A 360 -6.20 -8.46 -14.28
CA TRP A 360 -5.83 -7.10 -14.65
C TRP A 360 -6.60 -6.66 -15.90
N ASP A 361 -7.92 -6.52 -15.74
CA ASP A 361 -8.87 -6.03 -16.75
C ASP A 361 -10.00 -5.24 -16.05
N SER A 362 -10.92 -4.65 -16.79
CA SER A 362 -12.03 -3.86 -16.26
C SER A 362 -12.98 -4.65 -15.35
N ARG A 363 -13.05 -5.98 -15.48
CA ARG A 363 -13.90 -6.86 -14.66
C ARG A 363 -13.32 -7.14 -13.30
N ARG A 364 -11.97 -7.14 -13.14
CA ARG A 364 -11.26 -7.38 -11.89
C ARG A 364 -11.73 -8.61 -11.14
N LEU A 365 -11.83 -9.76 -11.84
CA LEU A 365 -12.38 -10.98 -11.26
C LEU A 365 -11.38 -11.65 -10.32
N PRO A 366 -11.79 -12.07 -9.09
CA PRO A 366 -10.91 -12.69 -8.10
C PRO A 366 -10.28 -13.98 -8.60
N VAL A 367 -8.96 -14.14 -8.42
CA VAL A 367 -8.16 -15.29 -8.89
C VAL A 367 -7.47 -16.00 -7.73
N GLY A 368 -6.91 -15.27 -6.77
CA GLY A 368 -6.09 -15.84 -5.69
C GLY A 368 -6.05 -15.00 -4.43
N LEU A 369 -5.52 -15.60 -3.35
CA LEU A 369 -5.17 -14.94 -2.09
C LEU A 369 -3.66 -15.07 -1.88
N LEU A 370 -2.94 -13.95 -1.89
CA LEU A 370 -1.50 -13.88 -1.71
C LEU A 370 -1.12 -14.32 -0.28
N PHE A 371 -0.11 -15.20 -0.14
CA PHE A 371 0.34 -15.64 1.19
C PHE A 371 1.85 -15.75 1.36
N ALA A 372 2.61 -15.85 0.28
CA ALA A 372 4.07 -16.01 0.33
C ALA A 372 4.74 -15.36 -0.89
N GLY A 373 6.04 -15.09 -0.77
CA GLY A 373 6.85 -14.59 -1.87
C GLY A 373 8.34 -14.66 -1.55
N GLY A 374 9.17 -14.60 -2.58
CA GLY A 374 10.63 -14.57 -2.48
C GLY A 374 11.25 -14.20 -3.81
N GLY A 375 12.23 -13.27 -3.79
CA GLY A 375 12.83 -12.74 -5.01
C GLY A 375 11.81 -12.09 -5.92
N GLU A 376 11.74 -12.51 -7.18
CA GLU A 376 10.79 -11.99 -8.18
C GLU A 376 9.41 -12.69 -8.15
N PHE A 377 9.24 -13.73 -7.33
CA PHE A 377 8.07 -14.60 -7.36
C PHE A 377 7.15 -14.37 -6.18
N THR A 378 5.86 -14.45 -6.45
CA THR A 378 4.78 -14.39 -5.49
C THR A 378 3.92 -15.64 -5.60
N PHE A 379 3.51 -16.18 -4.46
CA PHE A 379 2.67 -17.37 -4.37
C PHE A 379 1.31 -17.03 -3.79
N ALA A 380 0.27 -17.59 -4.41
CA ALA A 380 -1.10 -17.35 -3.98
C ALA A 380 -1.91 -18.67 -3.93
N ASN A 381 -2.77 -18.72 -2.93
CA ASN A 381 -3.78 -19.77 -2.85
C ASN A 381 -4.85 -19.53 -3.92
N LYS A 382 -5.34 -20.58 -4.59
CA LYS A 382 -6.47 -20.47 -5.52
C LYS A 382 -7.71 -19.99 -4.76
N ILE A 383 -8.33 -18.91 -5.26
CA ILE A 383 -9.43 -18.26 -4.53
C ILE A 383 -10.60 -19.20 -4.27
N ALA A 384 -10.96 -20.07 -5.21
CA ALA A 384 -12.04 -21.03 -5.02
C ALA A 384 -11.80 -21.94 -3.81
N ARG A 385 -10.54 -22.46 -3.63
CA ARG A 385 -10.18 -23.27 -2.45
C ARG A 385 -10.30 -22.48 -1.14
N VAL A 386 -9.93 -21.21 -1.14
CA VAL A 386 -10.06 -20.31 0.02
C VAL A 386 -11.52 -20.15 0.42
N LEU A 387 -12.37 -19.85 -0.57
CA LEU A 387 -13.82 -19.62 -0.35
C LEU A 387 -14.50 -20.89 0.16
N ASP A 388 -14.15 -22.05 -0.38
CA ASP A 388 -14.71 -23.32 0.02
C ASP A 388 -14.24 -23.74 1.43
N ALA A 389 -12.94 -23.60 1.71
CA ALA A 389 -12.38 -23.98 3.03
C ALA A 389 -12.94 -23.12 4.17
N LEU A 390 -13.22 -21.84 3.91
CA LEU A 390 -13.79 -20.93 4.90
C LEU A 390 -15.33 -20.92 4.89
N ASP A 391 -15.99 -21.52 3.90
CA ASP A 391 -17.44 -21.49 3.67
C ASP A 391 -17.97 -20.07 3.54
N ILE A 392 -17.40 -19.30 2.59
CA ILE A 392 -17.72 -17.87 2.36
C ILE A 392 -17.93 -17.55 0.88
N ASN A 393 -18.65 -16.46 0.64
CA ASN A 393 -18.70 -15.76 -0.65
C ASN A 393 -18.12 -14.36 -0.50
N LEU A 394 -17.42 -13.86 -1.52
CA LEU A 394 -16.90 -12.49 -1.51
C LEU A 394 -18.06 -11.47 -1.52
N PHE A 395 -17.83 -10.39 -0.80
CA PHE A 395 -18.72 -9.22 -0.73
C PHE A 395 -17.92 -7.98 -1.17
N THR A 396 -17.89 -7.75 -2.49
CA THR A 396 -17.06 -6.73 -3.15
C THR A 396 -17.90 -5.68 -3.87
#